data_f25ca3dc29df441cf570bf1178015d8d
#
_entry.id   f25ca3dc29df441cf570bf1178015d8d
#
_cell.length_a   1.000
_cell.length_b   1.000
_cell.length_c   1.000
_cell.angle_alpha   90.00
_cell.angle_beta   90.00
_cell.angle_gamma   90.00
#
_symmetry.space_group_name_H-M   'P 1'
#
loop_
_entity.id
_entity.type
_entity.pdbx_description
1 polymer ?
#
loop_
_entity_poly.entity_id
_entity_poly.type
_entity_poly.pdbx_seq_one_letter_code
_entity_poly.pdbx_strand_id
1 'polypeptide(L)'
;LQPLLVRPLVTGGYQLVAGERRWRASRMAGLKEVPVVVKELSDVETMEIAIIENLQREDLNPIEEAEGLQALIDRCGFTQEEVATSVGKSRPAIANALRLLKLPQEVRDMTKNGEISAGHARTLLSFDNEAMIYEVAQNIVKNNLTVRDVERLAKTSEKTSPSAKRKSKRRDSFYDEVELTLTEVLGRKVKVYNGRGKGTLEIEFYSADDLKEIANKLGE
;
A
#
# COMPACT_ATOMS: atom_id res chain seq x y z
N LEU A 1 34.47 -19.99 13.83
CA LEU A 1 34.20 -18.82 12.98
C LEU A 1 33.36 -19.28 11.77
N GLN A 2 32.25 -18.60 11.55
CA GLN A 2 31.39 -18.89 10.40
C GLN A 2 32.13 -18.49 9.11
N PRO A 3 32.29 -19.37 8.09
CA PRO A 3 33.10 -19.09 6.91
C PRO A 3 32.54 -17.96 6.06
N LEU A 4 33.40 -17.29 5.28
CA LEU A 4 33.01 -16.31 4.27
C LEU A 4 32.51 -17.05 3.01
N LEU A 5 31.56 -16.46 2.28
CA LEU A 5 31.15 -16.97 0.99
C LEU A 5 31.91 -16.22 -0.12
N VAL A 6 32.59 -16.97 -0.99
CA VAL A 6 33.36 -16.42 -2.10
C VAL A 6 33.05 -17.15 -3.39
N ARG A 7 33.23 -16.48 -4.54
CA ARG A 7 33.24 -17.10 -5.86
C ARG A 7 34.60 -16.92 -6.54
N PRO A 8 35.05 -17.89 -7.35
CA PRO A 8 36.26 -17.75 -8.13
C PRO A 8 36.12 -16.70 -9.23
N LEU A 9 37.16 -15.95 -9.50
CA LEU A 9 37.23 -15.03 -10.64
C LEU A 9 37.98 -15.68 -11.78
N VAL A 10 37.57 -15.44 -13.04
CA VAL A 10 38.20 -15.92 -14.26
C VAL A 10 39.66 -15.43 -14.36
N THR A 11 39.94 -14.24 -13.82
CA THR A 11 41.27 -13.62 -13.80
C THR A 11 42.18 -14.16 -12.68
N GLY A 12 41.72 -15.14 -11.91
CA GLY A 12 42.36 -15.65 -10.71
C GLY A 12 41.96 -14.88 -9.44
N GLY A 13 42.02 -15.60 -8.31
CA GLY A 13 41.57 -15.07 -7.02
C GLY A 13 40.07 -15.27 -6.77
N TYR A 14 39.55 -14.60 -5.74
CA TYR A 14 38.18 -14.77 -5.27
C TYR A 14 37.49 -13.44 -5.06
N GLN A 15 36.20 -13.38 -5.40
CA GLN A 15 35.34 -12.29 -5.06
C GLN A 15 34.51 -12.65 -3.80
N LEU A 16 34.50 -11.76 -2.81
CA LEU A 16 33.66 -11.90 -1.63
C LEU A 16 32.19 -11.70 -2.05
N VAL A 17 31.34 -12.67 -1.73
CA VAL A 17 29.90 -12.63 -2.00
C VAL A 17 29.13 -12.27 -0.74
N ALA A 18 29.47 -12.87 0.41
CA ALA A 18 28.83 -12.55 1.69
C ALA A 18 29.83 -12.64 2.85
N GLY A 19 29.58 -11.82 3.88
CA GLY A 19 30.40 -11.79 5.09
C GLY A 19 31.39 -10.63 5.18
N GLU A 20 31.12 -9.48 4.54
CA GLU A 20 31.99 -8.29 4.51
C GLU A 20 32.45 -7.84 5.92
N ARG A 21 31.55 -7.80 6.89
CA ARG A 21 31.90 -7.40 8.29
C ARG A 21 32.89 -8.35 8.92
N ARG A 22 32.78 -9.67 8.66
CA ARG A 22 33.70 -10.69 9.15
C ARG A 22 35.06 -10.58 8.47
N TRP A 23 35.06 -10.35 7.17
CA TRP A 23 36.29 -10.12 6.41
C TRP A 23 37.04 -8.90 6.92
N ARG A 24 36.36 -7.77 7.13
CA ARG A 24 36.98 -6.56 7.69
C ARG A 24 37.53 -6.78 9.09
N ALA A 25 36.75 -7.44 9.95
CA ALA A 25 37.19 -7.77 11.32
C ALA A 25 38.41 -8.69 11.32
N SER A 26 38.45 -9.70 10.49
CA SER A 26 39.60 -10.61 10.33
C SER A 26 40.86 -9.86 9.89
N ARG A 27 40.70 -8.95 8.92
CA ARG A 27 41.78 -8.10 8.41
C ARG A 27 42.32 -7.17 9.53
N MET A 28 41.41 -6.56 10.31
CA MET A 28 41.80 -5.70 11.44
C MET A 28 42.51 -6.50 12.56
N ALA A 29 42.11 -7.76 12.75
CA ALA A 29 42.76 -8.67 13.68
C ALA A 29 44.09 -9.25 13.19
N GLY A 30 44.52 -8.89 11.96
CA GLY A 30 45.81 -9.34 11.41
C GLY A 30 45.83 -10.82 11.00
N LEU A 31 44.67 -11.46 10.81
CA LEU A 31 44.60 -12.85 10.39
C LEU A 31 45.09 -12.98 8.94
N LYS A 32 46.02 -13.90 8.71
CA LYS A 32 46.57 -14.17 7.40
C LYS A 32 45.69 -15.06 6.53
N GLU A 33 44.87 -15.89 7.17
CA GLU A 33 43.99 -16.85 6.54
C GLU A 33 42.62 -16.85 7.23
N VAL A 34 41.55 -17.04 6.46
CA VAL A 34 40.19 -17.13 6.97
C VAL A 34 39.45 -18.28 6.27
N PRO A 35 38.57 -19.00 6.98
CA PRO A 35 37.80 -20.07 6.34
C PRO A 35 36.79 -19.50 5.33
N VAL A 36 36.75 -20.09 4.14
CA VAL A 36 35.86 -19.69 3.05
C VAL A 36 35.09 -20.89 2.54
N VAL A 37 33.86 -20.65 2.06
CA VAL A 37 33.10 -21.55 1.19
C VAL A 37 33.19 -21.01 -0.21
N VAL A 38 33.78 -21.78 -1.12
CA VAL A 38 33.86 -21.42 -2.53
C VAL A 38 32.64 -21.98 -3.25
N LYS A 39 31.87 -21.11 -3.92
CA LYS A 39 30.79 -21.50 -4.82
C LYS A 39 30.98 -20.87 -6.18
N GLU A 40 30.74 -21.65 -7.24
CA GLU A 40 30.60 -21.12 -8.59
C GLU A 40 29.25 -20.46 -8.70
N LEU A 41 29.24 -19.16 -8.83
CA LEU A 41 28.01 -18.32 -8.88
C LEU A 41 28.11 -17.39 -10.10
N SER A 42 27.02 -17.27 -10.81
CA SER A 42 26.84 -16.24 -11.84
C SER A 42 26.78 -14.83 -11.21
N ASP A 43 26.85 -13.80 -12.03
CA ASP A 43 26.72 -12.42 -11.55
C ASP A 43 25.34 -12.16 -10.95
N VAL A 44 24.29 -12.76 -11.51
CA VAL A 44 22.91 -12.64 -11.01
C VAL A 44 22.76 -13.30 -9.65
N GLU A 45 23.23 -14.55 -9.48
CA GLU A 45 23.19 -15.26 -8.19
C GLU A 45 24.02 -14.55 -7.11
N THR A 46 25.15 -13.98 -7.50
CA THR A 46 25.98 -13.18 -6.59
C THR A 46 25.24 -11.93 -6.11
N MET A 47 24.56 -11.24 -7.03
CA MET A 47 23.77 -10.05 -6.71
C MET A 47 22.55 -10.40 -5.86
N GLU A 48 21.85 -11.49 -6.17
CA GLU A 48 20.74 -12.02 -5.38
C GLU A 48 21.14 -12.23 -3.92
N ILE A 49 22.21 -12.99 -3.68
CA ILE A 49 22.70 -13.26 -2.33
C ILE A 49 23.04 -11.97 -1.59
N ALA A 50 23.68 -11.02 -2.25
CA ALA A 50 24.07 -9.75 -1.64
C ALA A 50 22.83 -8.89 -1.28
N ILE A 51 21.81 -8.86 -2.12
CA ILE A 51 20.57 -8.12 -1.85
C ILE A 51 19.80 -8.80 -0.71
N ILE A 52 19.68 -10.13 -0.72
CA ILE A 52 18.97 -10.88 0.33
C ILE A 52 19.68 -10.71 1.68
N GLU A 53 21.02 -10.80 1.71
CA GLU A 53 21.79 -10.56 2.94
C GLU A 53 21.53 -9.17 3.49
N ASN A 54 21.52 -8.14 2.62
CA ASN A 54 21.21 -6.78 3.04
C ASN A 54 19.75 -6.63 3.53
N LEU A 55 18.78 -7.30 2.90
CA LEU A 55 17.38 -7.29 3.33
C LEU A 55 17.13 -8.00 4.67
N GLN A 56 18.03 -8.85 5.12
CA GLN A 56 17.94 -9.54 6.42
C GLN A 56 18.50 -8.70 7.59
N ARG A 57 18.94 -7.47 7.33
CA ARG A 57 19.38 -6.57 8.39
C ARG A 57 18.18 -6.08 9.20
N GLU A 58 18.35 -5.99 10.52
CA GLU A 58 17.30 -5.57 11.46
C GLU A 58 17.05 -4.05 11.48
N ASP A 59 17.96 -3.27 10.89
CA ASP A 59 17.98 -1.80 10.94
C ASP A 59 17.50 -1.10 9.66
N LEU A 60 16.90 -1.86 8.73
CA LEU A 60 16.36 -1.28 7.49
C LEU A 60 15.13 -0.42 7.73
N ASN A 61 15.11 0.76 7.14
CA ASN A 61 13.88 1.53 7.07
C ASN A 61 12.92 0.99 5.97
N PRO A 62 11.62 1.33 6.03
CA PRO A 62 10.62 0.78 5.10
C PRO A 62 10.88 1.10 3.62
N ILE A 63 11.57 2.19 3.32
CA ILE A 63 11.90 2.58 1.94
C ILE A 63 13.10 1.79 1.44
N GLU A 64 14.15 1.62 2.27
CA GLU A 64 15.31 0.76 1.93
C GLU A 64 14.89 -0.69 1.70
N GLU A 65 13.98 -1.21 2.52
CA GLU A 65 13.39 -2.53 2.30
C GLU A 65 12.69 -2.60 0.94
N ALA A 66 11.85 -1.62 0.63
CA ALA A 66 11.13 -1.58 -0.64
C ALA A 66 12.08 -1.47 -1.85
N GLU A 67 13.15 -0.67 -1.75
CA GLU A 67 14.19 -0.53 -2.77
C GLU A 67 14.95 -1.85 -3.00
N GLY A 68 15.30 -2.57 -1.93
CA GLY A 68 15.93 -3.88 -2.01
C GLY A 68 15.03 -4.93 -2.67
N LEU A 69 13.74 -4.96 -2.31
CA LEU A 69 12.75 -5.85 -2.93
C LEU A 69 12.55 -5.54 -4.42
N GLN A 70 12.53 -4.25 -4.79
CA GLN A 70 12.44 -3.84 -6.19
C GLN A 70 13.70 -4.24 -6.96
N ALA A 71 14.89 -4.14 -6.34
CA ALA A 71 16.14 -4.54 -6.98
C ALA A 71 16.20 -6.05 -7.28
N LEU A 72 15.61 -6.92 -6.46
CA LEU A 72 15.46 -8.36 -6.76
C LEU A 72 14.60 -8.59 -8.02
N ILE A 73 13.51 -7.83 -8.17
CA ILE A 73 12.65 -7.91 -9.34
C ILE A 73 13.38 -7.43 -10.60
N ASP A 74 13.96 -6.23 -10.54
CA ASP A 74 14.51 -5.56 -11.73
C ASP A 74 15.83 -6.17 -12.20
N ARG A 75 16.69 -6.59 -11.26
CA ARG A 75 18.05 -7.04 -11.57
C ARG A 75 18.19 -8.55 -11.63
N CYS A 76 17.44 -9.28 -10.81
CA CYS A 76 17.48 -10.74 -10.76
C CYS A 76 16.32 -11.38 -11.54
N GLY A 77 15.33 -10.59 -12.03
CA GLY A 77 14.20 -11.09 -12.81
C GLY A 77 13.15 -11.84 -12.00
N PHE A 78 13.13 -11.66 -10.69
CA PHE A 78 12.19 -12.35 -9.80
C PHE A 78 10.77 -11.84 -9.95
N THR A 79 9.81 -12.74 -9.83
CA THR A 79 8.40 -12.39 -9.58
C THR A 79 8.21 -11.99 -8.13
N GLN A 80 7.13 -11.27 -7.81
CA GLN A 80 6.80 -10.92 -6.41
C GLN A 80 6.61 -12.15 -5.52
N GLU A 81 6.26 -13.29 -6.09
CA GLU A 81 6.05 -14.54 -5.37
C GLU A 81 7.40 -15.20 -5.00
N GLU A 82 8.35 -15.21 -5.93
CA GLU A 82 9.72 -15.67 -5.69
C GLU A 82 10.44 -14.79 -4.68
N VAL A 83 10.30 -13.46 -4.79
CA VAL A 83 10.82 -12.52 -3.78
C VAL A 83 10.23 -12.83 -2.40
N ALA A 84 8.91 -13.04 -2.30
CA ALA A 84 8.25 -13.36 -1.03
C ALA A 84 8.83 -14.63 -0.39
N THR A 85 9.04 -15.67 -1.20
CA THR A 85 9.65 -16.93 -0.77
C THR A 85 11.09 -16.74 -0.31
N SER A 86 11.91 -16.01 -1.09
CA SER A 86 13.35 -15.79 -0.81
C SER A 86 13.59 -15.01 0.49
N VAL A 87 12.71 -14.03 0.80
CA VAL A 87 12.85 -13.21 2.02
C VAL A 87 11.99 -13.69 3.19
N GLY A 88 11.22 -14.78 3.05
CA GLY A 88 10.36 -15.34 4.09
C GLY A 88 9.17 -14.46 4.46
N LYS A 89 8.64 -13.67 3.50
CA LYS A 89 7.48 -12.78 3.71
C LYS A 89 6.30 -13.21 2.85
N SER A 90 5.10 -12.71 3.15
CA SER A 90 3.94 -12.97 2.32
C SER A 90 3.94 -12.07 1.06
N ARG A 91 3.42 -12.57 -0.08
CA ARG A 91 3.25 -11.78 -1.31
C ARG A 91 2.52 -10.44 -1.08
N PRO A 92 1.42 -10.37 -0.28
CA PRO A 92 0.80 -9.09 0.05
C PRO A 92 1.73 -8.12 0.79
N ALA A 93 2.63 -8.62 1.65
CA ALA A 93 3.62 -7.77 2.34
C ALA A 93 4.60 -7.16 1.33
N ILE A 94 5.11 -7.97 0.37
CA ILE A 94 5.97 -7.49 -0.73
C ILE A 94 5.25 -6.43 -1.56
N ALA A 95 4.02 -6.71 -2.01
CA ALA A 95 3.24 -5.75 -2.79
C ALA A 95 3.02 -4.42 -2.03
N ASN A 96 2.75 -4.48 -0.72
CA ASN A 96 2.59 -3.29 0.12
C ASN A 96 3.90 -2.50 0.29
N ALA A 97 5.03 -3.16 0.43
CA ALA A 97 6.34 -2.50 0.50
C ALA A 97 6.67 -1.81 -0.83
N LEU A 98 6.52 -2.51 -1.96
CA LEU A 98 6.77 -1.94 -3.29
C LEU A 98 5.88 -0.73 -3.62
N ARG A 99 4.66 -0.69 -3.10
CA ARG A 99 3.78 0.47 -3.27
C ARG A 99 4.35 1.75 -2.65
N LEU A 100 5.17 1.66 -1.60
CA LEU A 100 5.79 2.83 -0.96
C LEU A 100 6.69 3.60 -1.94
N LEU A 101 7.30 2.93 -2.92
CA LEU A 101 8.14 3.56 -3.94
C LEU A 101 7.35 4.46 -4.91
N LYS A 102 6.02 4.37 -4.92
CA LYS A 102 5.14 5.24 -5.72
C LYS A 102 4.85 6.59 -5.05
N LEU A 103 5.26 6.76 -3.81
CA LEU A 103 5.11 8.04 -3.11
C LEU A 103 6.06 9.11 -3.71
N PRO A 104 5.68 10.39 -3.67
CA PRO A 104 6.58 11.49 -3.97
C PRO A 104 7.88 11.43 -3.16
N GLN A 105 8.98 11.94 -3.73
CA GLN A 105 10.31 11.82 -3.13
C GLN A 105 10.35 12.38 -1.71
N GLU A 106 9.76 13.55 -1.50
CA GLU A 106 9.74 14.24 -0.20
C GLU A 106 9.06 13.37 0.87
N VAL A 107 7.98 12.68 0.52
CA VAL A 107 7.23 11.81 1.45
C VAL A 107 8.00 10.51 1.72
N ARG A 108 8.74 10.00 0.71
CA ARG A 108 9.66 8.88 0.91
C ARG A 108 10.77 9.25 1.89
N ASP A 109 11.34 10.45 1.75
CA ASP A 109 12.38 10.94 2.64
C ASP A 109 11.87 11.11 4.08
N MET A 110 10.66 11.65 4.27
CA MET A 110 9.99 11.70 5.59
C MET A 110 9.79 10.30 6.19
N THR A 111 9.44 9.31 5.35
CA THR A 111 9.29 7.91 5.80
C THR A 111 10.66 7.30 6.15
N LYS A 112 11.68 7.58 5.36
CA LYS A 112 13.05 7.11 5.55
C LYS A 112 13.66 7.65 6.84
N ASN A 113 13.38 8.92 7.16
CA ASN A 113 13.83 9.57 8.38
C ASN A 113 12.99 9.17 9.62
N GLY A 114 11.91 8.40 9.46
CA GLY A 114 11.04 8.00 10.56
C GLY A 114 10.06 9.07 11.04
N GLU A 115 9.94 10.20 10.31
CA GLU A 115 8.98 11.27 10.61
C GLU A 115 7.53 10.80 10.44
N ILE A 116 7.30 9.90 9.47
CA ILE A 116 6.02 9.21 9.28
C ILE A 116 6.22 7.70 9.22
N SER A 117 5.30 6.94 9.77
CA SER A 117 5.38 5.47 9.78
C SER A 117 5.01 4.85 8.42
N ALA A 118 5.44 3.60 8.18
CA ALA A 118 5.02 2.82 7.00
C ALA A 118 3.49 2.69 6.88
N GLY A 119 2.76 2.72 8.00
CA GLY A 119 1.30 2.72 8.02
C GLY A 119 0.72 4.02 7.44
N HIS A 120 1.25 5.17 7.87
CA HIS A 120 0.89 6.47 7.30
C HIS A 120 1.22 6.53 5.81
N ALA A 121 2.43 6.15 5.43
CA ALA A 121 2.89 6.14 4.04
C ALA A 121 1.99 5.30 3.12
N ARG A 122 1.52 4.12 3.59
CA ARG A 122 0.56 3.29 2.83
C ARG A 122 -0.80 3.96 2.67
N THR A 123 -1.28 4.63 3.70
CA THR A 123 -2.58 5.33 3.66
C THR A 123 -2.52 6.55 2.73
N LEU A 124 -1.38 7.24 2.67
CA LEU A 124 -1.16 8.36 1.76
C LEU A 124 -1.30 7.99 0.28
N LEU A 125 -1.03 6.74 -0.09
CA LEU A 125 -1.25 6.22 -1.46
C LEU A 125 -2.73 6.13 -1.89
N SER A 126 -3.67 6.42 -0.99
CA SER A 126 -5.10 6.51 -1.32
C SER A 126 -5.51 7.89 -1.86
N PHE A 127 -4.63 8.87 -1.82
CA PHE A 127 -4.87 10.19 -2.39
C PHE A 127 -4.37 10.25 -3.84
N ASP A 128 -5.16 10.82 -4.74
CA ASP A 128 -4.88 10.84 -6.19
C ASP A 128 -3.90 11.94 -6.62
N ASN A 129 -3.62 12.94 -5.75
CA ASN A 129 -2.82 14.11 -6.07
C ASN A 129 -1.55 14.18 -5.22
N GLU A 130 -0.38 14.27 -5.85
CA GLU A 130 0.92 14.35 -5.17
C GLU A 130 1.02 15.55 -4.22
N ALA A 131 0.48 16.70 -4.61
CA ALA A 131 0.46 17.89 -3.75
C ALA A 131 -0.36 17.63 -2.47
N MET A 132 -1.49 16.93 -2.59
CA MET A 132 -2.33 16.55 -1.44
C MET A 132 -1.64 15.49 -0.57
N ILE A 133 -0.94 14.54 -1.18
CA ILE A 133 -0.14 13.54 -0.45
C ILE A 133 0.88 14.25 0.43
N TYR A 134 1.60 15.24 -0.12
CA TYR A 134 2.61 15.99 0.61
C TYR A 134 1.99 16.86 1.72
N GLU A 135 0.89 17.57 1.45
CA GLU A 135 0.18 18.37 2.45
C GLU A 135 -0.31 17.52 3.63
N VAL A 136 -0.91 16.36 3.34
CA VAL A 136 -1.37 15.43 4.39
C VAL A 136 -0.18 14.85 5.15
N ALA A 137 0.94 14.54 4.49
CA ALA A 137 2.16 14.09 5.14
C ALA A 137 2.70 15.13 6.13
N GLN A 138 2.74 16.41 5.76
CA GLN A 138 3.11 17.50 6.67
C GLN A 138 2.14 17.61 7.86
N ASN A 139 0.83 17.46 7.61
CA ASN A 139 -0.17 17.49 8.65
C ASN A 139 -0.01 16.33 9.65
N ILE A 140 0.39 15.14 9.19
CA ILE A 140 0.70 14.01 10.09
C ILE A 140 1.79 14.40 11.08
N VAL A 141 2.89 14.99 10.60
CA VAL A 141 4.01 15.38 11.47
C VAL A 141 3.62 16.52 12.39
N LYS A 142 2.96 17.57 11.86
CA LYS A 142 2.60 18.77 12.62
C LYS A 142 1.59 18.50 13.73
N ASN A 143 0.60 17.64 13.47
CA ASN A 143 -0.54 17.39 14.36
C ASN A 143 -0.50 16.01 15.02
N ASN A 144 0.56 15.22 14.83
CA ASN A 144 0.69 13.84 15.33
C ASN A 144 -0.54 12.97 15.02
N LEU A 145 -1.04 13.06 13.77
CA LEU A 145 -2.22 12.29 13.35
C LEU A 145 -1.93 10.80 13.41
N THR A 146 -2.94 10.02 13.79
CA THR A 146 -2.86 8.56 13.73
C THR A 146 -3.17 8.05 12.32
N VAL A 147 -2.77 6.81 12.02
CA VAL A 147 -3.11 6.15 10.73
C VAL A 147 -4.63 6.17 10.49
N ARG A 148 -5.43 5.97 11.55
CA ARG A 148 -6.91 5.99 11.46
C ARG A 148 -7.46 7.37 11.10
N ASP A 149 -6.83 8.45 11.57
CA ASP A 149 -7.24 9.81 11.23
C ASP A 149 -6.97 10.10 9.76
N VAL A 150 -5.82 9.66 9.25
CA VAL A 150 -5.46 9.77 7.82
C VAL A 150 -6.40 8.93 6.95
N GLU A 151 -6.78 7.72 7.37
CA GLU A 151 -7.79 6.91 6.68
C GLU A 151 -9.16 7.60 6.60
N ARG A 152 -9.57 8.30 7.66
CA ARG A 152 -10.82 9.10 7.65
C ARG A 152 -10.73 10.27 6.67
N LEU A 153 -9.58 10.97 6.64
CA LEU A 153 -9.33 12.04 5.67
C LEU A 153 -9.38 11.52 4.23
N ALA A 154 -8.77 10.37 3.94
CA ALA A 154 -8.80 9.74 2.63
C ALA A 154 -10.24 9.42 2.18
N LYS A 155 -11.05 8.80 3.06
CA LYS A 155 -12.47 8.51 2.78
C LYS A 155 -13.32 9.76 2.56
N THR A 156 -12.97 10.87 3.19
CA THR A 156 -13.68 12.14 3.00
C THR A 156 -13.29 12.81 1.68
N SER A 157 -12.01 12.74 1.31
CA SER A 157 -11.52 13.28 0.03
C SER A 157 -12.05 12.50 -1.17
N GLU A 158 -12.20 11.17 -1.07
CA GLU A 158 -12.85 10.35 -2.11
C GLU A 158 -14.30 10.79 -2.38
N LYS A 159 -15.05 11.21 -1.35
CA LYS A 159 -16.43 11.69 -1.49
C LYS A 159 -16.52 13.08 -2.14
N THR A 160 -15.46 13.87 -2.04
CA THR A 160 -15.40 15.23 -2.61
C THR A 160 -14.69 15.31 -3.95
N SER A 161 -14.00 14.26 -4.39
CA SER A 161 -13.31 14.20 -5.68
C SER A 161 -14.32 14.22 -6.84
N PRO A 162 -14.09 15.05 -7.88
CA PRO A 162 -14.94 15.08 -9.08
C PRO A 162 -15.00 13.73 -9.82
N SER A 163 -14.03 12.85 -9.61
CA SER A 163 -14.00 11.50 -10.19
C SER A 163 -14.97 10.53 -9.51
N ALA A 164 -15.29 10.73 -8.23
CA ALA A 164 -16.32 9.93 -7.53
C ALA A 164 -17.73 10.21 -8.10
N LYS A 165 -17.97 11.44 -8.60
CA LYS A 165 -19.21 11.78 -9.32
C LYS A 165 -19.34 11.07 -10.67
N ARG A 166 -18.29 10.49 -11.23
CA ARG A 166 -18.35 9.78 -12.52
C ARG A 166 -18.66 8.28 -12.41
N LYS A 167 -18.62 7.68 -11.23
CA LYS A 167 -19.03 6.27 -11.01
C LYS A 167 -20.42 6.11 -10.42
N SER A 168 -21.10 7.15 -9.96
CA SER A 168 -22.53 7.09 -9.84
C SER A 168 -23.08 7.09 -11.28
N LYS A 169 -23.56 5.95 -11.79
CA LYS A 169 -24.46 5.93 -12.96
C LYS A 169 -25.34 7.16 -12.85
N ARG A 170 -25.39 8.00 -13.90
CA ARG A 170 -26.39 9.04 -14.02
C ARG A 170 -27.70 8.41 -13.59
N ARG A 171 -28.16 8.75 -12.39
CA ARG A 171 -29.49 8.41 -11.95
C ARG A 171 -30.38 9.16 -12.93
N ASP A 172 -31.32 8.46 -13.54
CA ASP A 172 -32.23 9.06 -14.49
C ASP A 172 -32.98 10.15 -13.73
N SER A 173 -32.96 11.38 -14.20
CA SER A 173 -33.61 12.53 -13.52
C SER A 173 -35.08 12.25 -13.23
N PHE A 174 -35.68 11.33 -13.97
CA PHE A 174 -37.03 10.83 -13.73
C PHE A 174 -37.22 10.26 -12.32
N TYR A 175 -36.27 9.48 -11.80
CA TYR A 175 -36.38 8.91 -10.44
C TYR A 175 -36.22 9.95 -9.36
N ASP A 176 -35.41 10.98 -9.58
CA ASP A 176 -35.26 12.10 -8.64
C ASP A 176 -36.53 12.96 -8.59
N GLU A 177 -37.20 13.16 -9.74
CA GLU A 177 -38.45 13.88 -9.86
C GLU A 177 -39.61 13.09 -9.20
N VAL A 178 -39.66 11.77 -9.38
CA VAL A 178 -40.61 10.88 -8.69
C VAL A 178 -40.40 10.87 -7.17
N GLU A 179 -39.15 10.84 -6.68
CA GLU A 179 -38.85 10.95 -5.25
C GLU A 179 -39.38 12.26 -4.65
N LEU A 180 -39.16 13.38 -5.35
CA LEU A 180 -39.61 14.68 -4.92
C LEU A 180 -41.14 14.75 -4.82
N THR A 181 -41.81 14.35 -5.91
CA THR A 181 -43.27 14.36 -6.00
C THR A 181 -43.91 13.46 -4.94
N LEU A 182 -43.40 12.25 -4.76
CA LEU A 182 -43.93 11.33 -3.74
C LEU A 182 -43.64 11.83 -2.31
N THR A 183 -42.50 12.49 -2.09
CA THR A 183 -42.18 13.09 -0.77
C THR A 183 -43.14 14.22 -0.45
N GLU A 184 -43.54 15.06 -1.42
CA GLU A 184 -44.51 16.14 -1.25
C GLU A 184 -45.92 15.59 -1.00
N VAL A 185 -46.35 14.63 -1.78
CA VAL A 185 -47.70 14.03 -1.69
C VAL A 185 -47.89 13.24 -0.39
N LEU A 186 -46.92 12.45 0.00
CA LEU A 186 -47.00 11.60 1.19
C LEU A 186 -46.58 12.32 2.48
N GLY A 187 -45.88 13.47 2.38
CA GLY A 187 -45.32 14.18 3.53
C GLY A 187 -44.26 13.39 4.27
N ARG A 188 -43.62 12.44 3.60
CA ARG A 188 -42.63 11.49 4.15
C ARG A 188 -41.45 11.37 3.20
N LYS A 189 -40.28 10.99 3.76
CA LYS A 189 -39.11 10.76 2.97
C LYS A 189 -39.27 9.49 2.13
N VAL A 190 -39.20 9.65 0.84
CA VAL A 190 -39.29 8.56 -0.15
C VAL A 190 -37.97 8.42 -0.87
N LYS A 191 -37.54 7.17 -1.12
CA LYS A 191 -36.38 6.85 -1.94
C LYS A 191 -36.76 5.81 -2.98
N VAL A 192 -36.32 6.04 -4.22
CA VAL A 192 -36.52 5.13 -5.35
C VAL A 192 -35.20 4.50 -5.73
N TYR A 193 -35.10 3.19 -5.68
CA TYR A 193 -33.94 2.42 -6.12
C TYR A 193 -34.24 1.69 -7.43
N ASN A 194 -33.48 1.96 -8.49
CA ASN A 194 -33.63 1.26 -9.76
C ASN A 194 -32.59 0.15 -9.87
N GLY A 195 -33.05 -1.10 -10.08
CA GLY A 195 -32.24 -2.29 -10.35
C GLY A 195 -32.40 -2.80 -11.78
N ARG A 196 -31.59 -3.78 -12.18
CA ARG A 196 -31.75 -4.46 -13.48
C ARG A 196 -33.05 -5.27 -13.50
N GLY A 197 -34.11 -4.69 -14.06
CA GLY A 197 -35.41 -5.35 -14.29
C GLY A 197 -36.45 -5.21 -13.19
N LYS A 198 -36.11 -4.64 -12.00
CA LYS A 198 -37.05 -4.29 -10.94
C LYS A 198 -36.56 -3.10 -10.16
N GLY A 199 -37.47 -2.24 -9.68
CA GLY A 199 -37.16 -1.15 -8.75
C GLY A 199 -37.71 -1.43 -7.36
N THR A 200 -37.23 -0.67 -6.36
CA THR A 200 -37.71 -0.69 -4.98
C THR A 200 -38.04 0.72 -4.57
N LEU A 201 -39.20 0.89 -3.95
CA LEU A 201 -39.64 2.12 -3.32
C LEU A 201 -39.53 1.95 -1.81
N GLU A 202 -38.80 2.83 -1.14
CA GLU A 202 -38.64 2.87 0.31
C GLU A 202 -39.31 4.12 0.85
N ILE A 203 -40.28 3.94 1.76
CA ILE A 203 -41.04 5.03 2.38
C ILE A 203 -40.81 4.96 3.89
N GLU A 204 -40.39 6.06 4.48
CA GLU A 204 -40.23 6.19 5.95
C GLU A 204 -41.58 6.33 6.63
N PHE A 205 -41.84 5.56 7.73
CA PHE A 205 -43.02 5.70 8.59
C PHE A 205 -42.62 5.69 10.06
N TYR A 206 -43.41 6.31 10.93
CA TYR A 206 -43.08 6.51 12.34
C TYR A 206 -43.93 5.68 13.28
N SER A 207 -45.11 5.21 12.86
CA SER A 207 -46.00 4.38 13.66
C SER A 207 -46.85 3.44 12.81
N ALA A 208 -47.55 2.49 13.44
CA ALA A 208 -48.47 1.58 12.76
C ALA A 208 -49.67 2.31 12.15
N ASP A 209 -50.16 3.37 12.76
CA ASP A 209 -51.25 4.17 12.23
C ASP A 209 -50.81 5.05 11.06
N ASP A 210 -49.59 5.56 11.12
CA ASP A 210 -48.93 6.29 10.03
C ASP A 210 -48.77 5.39 8.78
N LEU A 211 -48.41 4.12 8.97
CA LEU A 211 -48.31 3.15 7.88
C LEU A 211 -49.68 2.87 7.24
N LYS A 212 -50.77 2.83 8.00
CA LYS A 212 -52.14 2.69 7.48
C LYS A 212 -52.55 3.90 6.63
N GLU A 213 -52.19 5.10 7.05
CA GLU A 213 -52.48 6.34 6.32
C GLU A 213 -51.75 6.35 4.97
N ILE A 214 -50.45 5.94 4.97
CA ILE A 214 -49.65 5.77 3.71
C ILE A 214 -50.32 4.73 2.82
N ALA A 215 -50.72 3.57 3.36
CA ALA A 215 -51.37 2.50 2.59
C ALA A 215 -52.68 2.96 1.92
N ASN A 216 -53.49 3.73 2.63
CA ASN A 216 -54.75 4.30 2.10
C ASN A 216 -54.46 5.27 0.95
N LYS A 217 -53.45 6.17 1.12
CA LYS A 217 -53.07 7.13 0.05
C LYS A 217 -52.48 6.48 -1.22
N LEU A 218 -51.91 5.29 -1.10
CA LEU A 218 -51.37 4.54 -2.21
C LEU A 218 -52.44 3.64 -2.88
N GLY A 219 -53.60 3.41 -2.25
CA GLY A 219 -54.67 2.57 -2.71
C GLY A 219 -55.82 3.34 -3.43
N GLU A 220 -55.79 4.65 -3.41
CA GLU A 220 -56.63 5.54 -4.22
C GLU A 220 -55.97 5.87 -5.58
#